data_44bebe5dbd165a9896fb21e39d63d819
#
_entry.id   44bebe5dbd165a9896fb21e39d63d819
#
_cell.length_a   1.000
_cell.length_b   1.000
_cell.length_c   1.000
_cell.angle_alpha   90.00
_cell.angle_beta   90.00
_cell.angle_gamma   90.00
#
_symmetry.space_group_name_H-M   'P 1'
#
loop_
_entity.id
_entity.type
_entity.pdbx_description
1 polymer ?
#
loop_
_entity_poly.entity_id
_entity_poly.type
_entity_poly.pdbx_seq_one_letter_code
_entity_poly.pdbx_strand_id
1 'polypeptide(L)'
;MFCPAGAALEESPQVGEIIRIIRMNQSTAHPTSDSSHPGRNSGGQPAHAAAQSGQPGTARRRQFISFSFYKLSADARRLPTEKLQGMMQGLVDLVRRNDPQKMFLLVYSCVGTRGDVDLMFWKISFSLEEIQNFSAAVNQLALAGYLSTPFSYLAQSKRSTYVDKIDPQHDNVRALIVPGKKKYMFVYPFVKTREWYLLSKQTRQGIMDEHIEVGNRYPSVKLNTTYSFGIDDQEFVVAFETDTPDDFLDLVQELRETEGSRYTLRDTPIFTCVQTPIEELVRQLVKL
;
A
#
# COMPACT_ATOMS: atom_id res chain seq x y z
N MET A 1 -3.03 9.75 -42.29
CA MET A 1 -1.67 10.18 -41.90
C MET A 1 -1.41 9.50 -40.56
N PHE A 2 -0.68 8.41 -40.60
CA PHE A 2 -0.42 7.53 -39.44
C PHE A 2 0.59 8.20 -38.51
N CYS A 3 0.27 8.31 -37.21
CA CYS A 3 1.27 8.58 -36.16
C CYS A 3 1.68 7.25 -35.54
N PRO A 4 2.96 6.99 -35.34
CA PRO A 4 3.42 5.72 -34.80
C PRO A 4 3.28 5.73 -33.27
N ALA A 5 2.68 4.66 -32.75
CA ALA A 5 2.76 4.27 -31.35
C ALA A 5 4.19 3.84 -31.00
N GLY A 6 4.70 4.27 -29.88
CA GLY A 6 5.98 3.79 -29.35
C GLY A 6 6.80 4.85 -28.63
N ALA A 7 6.22 5.55 -27.64
CA ALA A 7 7.03 6.22 -26.64
C ALA A 7 7.31 5.21 -25.52
N ALA A 8 8.51 4.62 -25.52
CA ALA A 8 9.06 3.93 -24.38
C ALA A 8 9.04 4.91 -23.19
N LEU A 9 8.32 4.54 -22.13
CA LEU A 9 8.39 5.24 -20.86
C LEU A 9 9.84 5.14 -20.36
N GLU A 10 10.59 6.22 -20.46
CA GLU A 10 11.88 6.36 -19.80
C GLU A 10 11.63 6.14 -18.29
N GLU A 11 12.03 4.97 -17.79
CA GLU A 11 12.05 4.68 -16.37
C GLU A 11 12.93 5.73 -15.67
N SER A 12 12.32 6.56 -14.82
CA SER A 12 13.12 7.50 -14.04
C SER A 12 14.16 6.71 -13.22
N PRO A 13 15.38 7.23 -13.00
CA PRO A 13 16.45 6.53 -12.27
C PRO A 13 16.00 5.93 -10.92
N GLN A 14 15.02 6.54 -10.27
CA GLN A 14 14.46 6.07 -9.00
C GLN A 14 13.52 4.87 -9.14
N VAL A 15 12.81 4.69 -10.26
CA VAL A 15 11.99 3.48 -10.50
C VAL A 15 12.88 2.29 -10.79
N GLY A 16 13.95 2.48 -11.56
CA GLY A 16 14.97 1.46 -11.80
C GLY A 16 15.63 1.03 -10.48
N GLU A 17 15.92 1.96 -9.60
CA GLU A 17 16.48 1.70 -8.27
C GLU A 17 15.49 0.98 -7.34
N ILE A 18 14.21 1.36 -7.35
CA ILE A 18 13.13 0.66 -6.63
C ILE A 18 13.02 -0.79 -7.10
N ILE A 19 13.00 -1.02 -8.40
CA ILE A 19 12.93 -2.38 -8.98
C ILE A 19 14.20 -3.16 -8.63
N ARG A 20 15.37 -2.53 -8.64
CA ARG A 20 16.64 -3.13 -8.26
C ARG A 20 16.67 -3.53 -6.78
N ILE A 21 16.22 -2.67 -5.87
CA ILE A 21 16.10 -2.94 -4.43
C ILE A 21 15.12 -4.09 -4.18
N ILE A 22 13.99 -4.12 -4.88
CA ILE A 22 13.03 -5.22 -4.78
C ILE A 22 13.66 -6.53 -5.24
N ARG A 23 14.43 -6.54 -6.34
CA ARG A 23 15.14 -7.73 -6.85
C ARG A 23 16.26 -8.19 -5.92
N MET A 24 17.04 -7.29 -5.33
CA MET A 24 18.11 -7.62 -4.40
C MET A 24 17.57 -8.27 -3.12
N ASN A 25 16.49 -7.75 -2.55
CA ASN A 25 15.84 -8.32 -1.35
C ASN A 25 15.18 -9.69 -1.62
N GLN A 26 14.95 -10.08 -2.86
CA GLN A 26 14.49 -11.42 -3.25
C GLN A 26 15.63 -12.43 -3.36
N SER A 27 16.89 -11.97 -3.57
CA SER A 27 18.06 -12.82 -3.85
C SER A 27 18.84 -13.27 -2.60
N THR A 28 18.61 -12.70 -1.43
CA THR A 28 19.39 -13.00 -0.21
C THR A 28 18.93 -14.22 0.61
N ALA A 29 18.04 -15.06 0.07
CA ALA A 29 17.58 -16.29 0.72
C ALA A 29 18.16 -17.54 0.06
N HIS A 30 19.45 -17.80 0.23
CA HIS A 30 20.03 -19.13 0.02
C HIS A 30 20.50 -19.71 1.37
N PRO A 31 19.94 -20.84 1.83
CA PRO A 31 20.60 -21.68 2.81
C PRO A 31 21.48 -22.69 2.08
N THR A 32 22.75 -22.70 2.42
CA THR A 32 23.67 -23.83 2.14
C THR A 32 23.19 -25.05 2.92
N SER A 33 22.91 -26.14 2.24
CA SER A 33 22.79 -27.45 2.87
C SER A 33 23.82 -28.39 2.28
N ASP A 34 24.71 -28.86 3.13
CA ASP A 34 25.58 -30.00 2.85
C ASP A 34 25.17 -31.17 3.73
N SER A 35 25.42 -32.38 3.18
CA SER A 35 25.63 -33.71 3.77
C SER A 35 24.51 -34.76 3.64
N SER A 36 24.78 -35.62 2.70
CA SER A 36 24.76 -37.10 2.60
C SER A 36 24.54 -37.95 3.88
N HIS A 37 23.69 -38.96 3.88
CA HIS A 37 23.99 -40.41 3.77
C HIS A 37 22.76 -41.30 3.82
N PRO A 38 22.83 -42.56 3.33
CA PRO A 38 21.68 -43.39 2.96
C PRO A 38 21.39 -44.54 3.92
N GLY A 39 20.18 -45.11 3.85
CA GLY A 39 19.94 -46.42 4.49
C GLY A 39 18.48 -46.90 4.62
N ARG A 40 18.09 -47.80 3.72
CA ARG A 40 17.29 -49.05 3.83
C ARG A 40 15.90 -49.14 4.49
N ASN A 41 14.96 -49.50 3.61
CA ASN A 41 13.94 -50.59 3.60
C ASN A 41 13.10 -50.95 4.85
N SER A 42 11.77 -50.90 4.79
CA SER A 42 10.87 -52.05 4.43
C SER A 42 9.46 -51.84 4.99
N GLY A 43 8.42 -52.21 4.20
CA GLY A 43 7.19 -52.79 4.71
C GLY A 43 5.88 -52.01 4.68
N GLY A 44 5.07 -52.15 3.62
CA GLY A 44 3.67 -52.61 3.68
C GLY A 44 2.53 -51.63 4.06
N GLN A 45 1.89 -51.00 3.06
CA GLN A 45 0.44 -50.84 2.76
C GLN A 45 -0.56 -50.36 3.87
N PRO A 46 -1.74 -49.74 3.48
CA PRO A 46 -2.18 -49.17 2.21
C PRO A 46 -2.74 -47.74 2.27
N ALA A 47 -2.92 -47.22 1.08
CA ALA A 47 -3.40 -45.93 0.60
C ALA A 47 -4.55 -45.25 1.36
N HIS A 48 -4.29 -44.06 1.82
CA HIS A 48 -5.24 -42.93 1.79
C HIS A 48 -4.70 -41.91 0.81
N ALA A 49 -5.55 -41.45 -0.12
CA ALA A 49 -5.22 -40.52 -1.15
C ALA A 49 -4.62 -39.23 -0.54
N ALA A 50 -3.31 -39.14 -0.61
CA ALA A 50 -2.59 -37.92 -0.26
C ALA A 50 -2.90 -36.86 -1.32
N ALA A 51 -3.55 -35.77 -0.89
CA ALA A 51 -3.57 -34.53 -1.63
C ALA A 51 -2.12 -34.18 -1.99
N GLN A 52 -1.85 -34.00 -3.27
CA GLN A 52 -0.55 -33.60 -3.78
C GLN A 52 -0.13 -32.30 -3.09
N SER A 53 0.78 -32.42 -2.13
CA SER A 53 1.50 -31.29 -1.56
C SER A 53 2.42 -30.75 -2.64
N GLY A 54 1.97 -29.66 -3.29
CA GLY A 54 2.85 -28.86 -4.15
C GLY A 54 4.12 -28.53 -3.37
N GLN A 55 5.27 -28.68 -4.01
CA GLN A 55 6.57 -28.28 -3.47
C GLN A 55 6.46 -26.89 -2.82
N PRO A 56 7.12 -26.62 -1.67
CA PRO A 56 7.17 -25.30 -1.09
C PRO A 56 7.97 -24.39 -2.02
N GLY A 57 7.28 -23.77 -2.99
CA GLY A 57 7.83 -22.65 -3.73
C GLY A 57 8.25 -21.62 -2.70
N THR A 58 9.46 -21.11 -2.80
CA THR A 58 10.04 -20.06 -1.95
C THR A 58 8.99 -19.00 -1.68
N ALA A 59 8.47 -18.95 -0.44
CA ALA A 59 7.41 -18.04 -0.06
C ALA A 59 7.92 -16.62 -0.33
N ARG A 60 7.37 -15.95 -1.36
CA ARG A 60 7.77 -14.58 -1.69
C ARG A 60 7.49 -13.71 -0.47
N ARG A 61 8.54 -13.02 0.00
CA ARG A 61 8.47 -12.12 1.13
C ARG A 61 7.45 -11.02 0.85
N ARG A 62 6.51 -10.79 1.77
CA ARG A 62 5.47 -9.74 1.66
C ARG A 62 5.99 -8.45 2.25
N GLN A 63 5.52 -7.32 1.69
CA GLN A 63 5.74 -6.01 2.28
C GLN A 63 4.69 -5.76 3.37
N PHE A 64 5.09 -5.07 4.44
CA PHE A 64 4.19 -4.35 5.32
C PHE A 64 3.95 -2.97 4.77
N ILE A 65 2.70 -2.52 4.82
CA ILE A 65 2.26 -1.23 4.34
C ILE A 65 1.52 -0.53 5.48
N SER A 66 1.93 0.69 5.81
CA SER A 66 1.27 1.49 6.84
C SER A 66 0.90 2.87 6.29
N PHE A 67 -0.34 3.27 6.55
CA PHE A 67 -0.86 4.61 6.32
C PHE A 67 -1.10 5.25 7.68
N SER A 68 -0.32 6.26 8.05
CA SER A 68 -0.46 6.95 9.33
C SER A 68 -0.83 8.40 9.10
N PHE A 69 -1.95 8.82 9.66
CA PHE A 69 -2.51 10.15 9.51
C PHE A 69 -2.30 10.96 10.77
N TYR A 70 -1.82 12.18 10.62
CA TYR A 70 -1.51 13.05 11.74
C TYR A 70 -2.29 14.36 11.65
N LYS A 71 -2.62 14.91 12.81
CA LYS A 71 -3.26 16.21 12.98
C LYS A 71 -2.43 17.06 13.91
N LEU A 72 -2.07 18.26 13.44
CA LEU A 72 -1.45 19.29 14.28
C LEU A 72 -2.51 19.92 15.19
N SER A 73 -2.25 19.92 16.48
CA SER A 73 -3.19 20.49 17.46
C SER A 73 -3.30 22.01 17.32
N ALA A 74 -4.44 22.56 17.78
CA ALA A 74 -4.64 24.00 17.83
C ALA A 74 -3.62 24.69 18.78
N ASP A 75 -3.15 23.97 19.81
CA ASP A 75 -2.17 24.50 20.75
C ASP A 75 -0.78 24.71 20.14
N ALA A 76 -0.39 23.86 19.18
CA ALA A 76 0.82 24.10 18.42
C ALA A 76 0.82 25.48 17.73
N ARG A 77 -0.34 25.89 17.20
CA ARG A 77 -0.50 27.16 16.48
C ARG A 77 -0.42 28.40 17.41
N ARG A 78 -0.48 28.19 18.74
CA ARG A 78 -0.32 29.23 19.77
C ARG A 78 1.13 29.39 20.22
N LEU A 79 2.01 28.49 19.83
CA LEU A 79 3.44 28.59 20.16
C LEU A 79 4.09 29.77 19.43
N PRO A 80 5.16 30.33 20.02
CA PRO A 80 6.00 31.29 19.28
C PRO A 80 6.45 30.67 17.95
N THR A 81 6.41 31.46 16.89
CA THR A 81 6.68 30.99 15.52
C THR A 81 8.02 30.26 15.40
N GLU A 82 9.09 30.85 15.97
CA GLU A 82 10.43 30.24 15.95
C GLU A 82 10.48 28.87 16.63
N LYS A 83 9.76 28.73 17.75
CA LYS A 83 9.68 27.45 18.48
C LYS A 83 8.98 26.39 17.62
N LEU A 84 7.85 26.73 17.01
CA LEU A 84 7.11 25.80 16.16
C LEU A 84 7.90 25.44 14.90
N GLN A 85 8.58 26.41 14.30
CA GLN A 85 9.48 26.17 13.17
C GLN A 85 10.61 25.19 13.51
N GLY A 86 11.26 25.36 14.68
CA GLY A 86 12.30 24.44 15.14
C GLY A 86 11.77 23.01 15.36
N MET A 87 10.55 22.87 15.90
CA MET A 87 9.91 21.57 16.05
C MET A 87 9.58 20.92 14.70
N MET A 88 9.08 21.70 13.74
CA MET A 88 8.78 21.22 12.38
C MET A 88 10.06 20.84 11.62
N GLN A 89 11.16 21.56 11.83
CA GLN A 89 12.44 21.19 11.25
C GLN A 89 12.89 19.81 11.71
N GLY A 90 12.64 19.43 12.95
CA GLY A 90 12.89 18.06 13.44
C GLY A 90 12.12 16.98 12.64
N LEU A 91 10.88 17.28 12.24
CA LEU A 91 10.10 16.38 11.39
C LEU A 91 10.68 16.30 9.96
N VAL A 92 11.06 17.45 9.39
CA VAL A 92 11.74 17.51 8.07
C VAL A 92 13.02 16.67 8.09
N ASP A 93 13.86 16.83 9.12
CA ASP A 93 15.12 16.12 9.24
C ASP A 93 14.91 14.61 9.43
N LEU A 94 13.87 14.20 10.14
CA LEU A 94 13.51 12.79 10.28
C LEU A 94 13.13 12.17 8.95
N VAL A 95 12.28 12.84 8.17
CA VAL A 95 11.86 12.37 6.84
C VAL A 95 13.05 12.28 5.88
N ARG A 96 13.94 13.29 5.88
CA ARG A 96 15.13 13.32 5.02
C ARG A 96 16.15 12.23 5.34
N ARG A 97 16.24 11.83 6.62
CA ARG A 97 17.17 10.76 7.06
C ARG A 97 16.65 9.36 6.80
N ASN A 98 15.41 9.23 6.30
CA ASN A 98 14.86 7.91 5.97
C ASN A 98 15.71 7.24 4.90
N ASP A 99 16.06 5.96 5.15
CA ASP A 99 16.78 5.12 4.20
C ASP A 99 15.79 4.42 3.26
N PRO A 100 15.72 4.80 1.97
CA PRO A 100 14.78 4.20 1.03
C PRO A 100 15.07 2.72 0.74
N GLN A 101 16.28 2.21 1.06
CA GLN A 101 16.61 0.79 0.94
C GLN A 101 15.90 -0.06 2.01
N LYS A 102 15.59 0.55 3.16
CA LYS A 102 14.89 -0.11 4.27
C LYS A 102 13.38 0.10 4.21
N MET A 103 12.97 1.31 3.88
CA MET A 103 11.56 1.68 3.86
C MET A 103 11.30 2.78 2.82
N PHE A 104 10.32 2.56 1.93
CA PHE A 104 9.77 3.66 1.15
C PHE A 104 8.86 4.50 2.04
N LEU A 105 9.14 5.78 2.07
CA LEU A 105 8.39 6.78 2.82
C LEU A 105 7.89 7.85 1.85
N LEU A 106 6.58 7.97 1.72
CA LEU A 106 5.95 9.02 0.93
C LEU A 106 5.13 9.92 1.85
N VAL A 107 5.17 11.21 1.54
CA VAL A 107 4.53 12.26 2.31
C VAL A 107 3.39 12.85 1.50
N TYR A 108 2.23 12.99 2.14
CA TYR A 108 1.04 13.55 1.52
C TYR A 108 0.43 14.62 2.42
N SER A 109 -0.03 15.70 1.82
CA SER A 109 -0.84 16.73 2.46
C SER A 109 -2.32 16.34 2.42
N CYS A 110 -2.99 16.49 3.55
CA CYS A 110 -4.45 16.41 3.70
C CYS A 110 -5.03 17.78 4.08
N VAL A 111 -4.22 18.84 4.04
CA VAL A 111 -4.63 20.20 4.39
C VAL A 111 -5.73 20.67 3.44
N GLY A 112 -6.86 21.08 4.00
CA GLY A 112 -8.01 21.58 3.24
C GLY A 112 -8.89 20.48 2.61
N THR A 113 -8.44 19.23 2.57
CA THR A 113 -9.25 18.11 2.05
C THR A 113 -10.01 17.38 3.15
N ARG A 114 -9.51 17.45 4.40
CA ARG A 114 -10.18 16.90 5.58
C ARG A 114 -9.98 17.79 6.80
N GLY A 115 -10.99 17.81 7.69
CA GLY A 115 -10.91 18.59 8.94
C GLY A 115 -10.17 17.91 10.08
N ASP A 116 -10.08 16.57 10.05
CA ASP A 116 -9.57 15.72 11.13
C ASP A 116 -8.11 15.27 10.94
N VAL A 117 -7.49 15.52 9.79
CA VAL A 117 -6.09 15.20 9.50
C VAL A 117 -5.42 16.31 8.69
N ASP A 118 -4.10 16.45 8.81
CA ASP A 118 -3.32 17.43 8.06
C ASP A 118 -2.28 16.77 7.15
N LEU A 119 -1.72 15.63 7.55
CA LEU A 119 -0.72 14.92 6.76
C LEU A 119 -0.85 13.41 6.91
N MET A 120 -0.35 12.71 5.90
CA MET A 120 -0.24 11.26 5.89
C MET A 120 1.18 10.83 5.53
N PHE A 121 1.70 9.84 6.25
CA PHE A 121 2.86 9.06 5.84
C PHE A 121 2.41 7.71 5.29
N TRP A 122 2.79 7.44 4.04
CA TRP A 122 2.68 6.11 3.44
C TRP A 122 4.03 5.42 3.53
N LYS A 123 4.09 4.35 4.32
CA LYS A 123 5.29 3.59 4.63
C LYS A 123 5.19 2.18 4.05
N ILE A 124 6.22 1.74 3.33
CA ILE A 124 6.27 0.41 2.71
C ILE A 124 7.64 -0.20 3.03
N SER A 125 7.65 -1.35 3.70
CA SER A 125 8.87 -2.06 4.07
C SER A 125 8.66 -3.57 4.09
N PHE A 126 9.72 -4.33 3.94
CA PHE A 126 9.73 -5.77 4.20
C PHE A 126 9.89 -6.10 5.70
N SER A 127 10.15 -5.12 6.56
CA SER A 127 10.26 -5.26 8.02
C SER A 127 9.21 -4.38 8.69
N LEU A 128 8.44 -4.97 9.61
CA LEU A 128 7.50 -4.23 10.46
C LEU A 128 8.26 -3.33 11.44
N GLU A 129 9.43 -3.79 11.89
CA GLU A 129 10.29 -3.06 12.81
C GLU A 129 10.77 -1.73 12.23
N GLU A 130 11.06 -1.65 10.93
CA GLU A 130 11.44 -0.39 10.28
C GLU A 130 10.27 0.62 10.31
N ILE A 131 9.03 0.16 10.12
CA ILE A 131 7.83 0.99 10.25
C ILE A 131 7.63 1.47 11.71
N GLN A 132 7.86 0.56 12.69
CA GLN A 132 7.79 0.90 14.11
C GLN A 132 8.88 1.88 14.52
N ASN A 133 10.13 1.67 14.08
CA ASN A 133 11.26 2.54 14.38
C ASN A 133 11.01 3.97 13.88
N PHE A 134 10.49 4.14 12.66
CA PHE A 134 10.11 5.46 12.15
C PHE A 134 9.00 6.10 13.01
N SER A 135 7.97 5.34 13.35
CA SER A 135 6.85 5.85 14.15
C SER A 135 7.30 6.21 15.59
N ALA A 136 8.21 5.40 16.19
CA ALA A 136 8.83 5.71 17.46
C ALA A 136 9.68 6.99 17.39
N ALA A 137 10.43 7.17 16.29
CA ALA A 137 11.20 8.40 16.08
C ALA A 137 10.30 9.63 15.95
N VAL A 138 9.13 9.53 15.30
CA VAL A 138 8.12 10.62 15.29
C VAL A 138 7.67 10.95 16.72
N ASN A 139 7.40 9.93 17.54
CA ASN A 139 6.98 10.11 18.94
C ASN A 139 8.06 10.74 19.85
N GLN A 140 9.33 10.68 19.45
CA GLN A 140 10.46 11.28 20.17
C GLN A 140 10.73 12.74 19.76
N LEU A 141 10.08 13.24 18.71
CA LEU A 141 10.23 14.64 18.31
C LEU A 141 9.60 15.58 19.35
N ALA A 142 10.17 16.76 19.50
CA ALA A 142 9.56 17.81 20.32
C ALA A 142 8.16 18.20 19.83
N LEU A 143 7.85 17.95 18.54
CA LEU A 143 6.55 18.15 17.94
C LEU A 143 5.50 17.11 18.40
N ALA A 144 5.91 15.95 18.89
CA ALA A 144 5.01 14.82 19.16
C ALA A 144 3.89 15.16 20.15
N GLY A 145 4.17 15.99 21.16
CA GLY A 145 3.14 16.47 22.12
C GLY A 145 2.03 17.33 21.49
N TYR A 146 2.21 17.74 20.23
CA TYR A 146 1.26 18.55 19.46
C TYR A 146 0.71 17.82 18.22
N LEU A 147 1.07 16.54 18.03
CA LEU A 147 0.57 15.70 16.97
C LEU A 147 -0.36 14.63 17.57
N SER A 148 -1.56 14.53 17.05
CA SER A 148 -2.41 13.34 17.23
C SER A 148 -2.35 12.47 16.00
N THR A 149 -2.66 11.17 16.18
CA THR A 149 -2.74 10.19 15.11
C THR A 149 -4.18 9.67 15.03
N PRO A 150 -5.13 10.43 14.43
CA PRO A 150 -6.54 10.07 14.44
C PRO A 150 -6.83 8.75 13.70
N PHE A 151 -6.02 8.43 12.70
CA PHE A 151 -6.17 7.21 11.92
C PHE A 151 -4.80 6.60 11.63
N SER A 152 -4.75 5.27 11.69
CA SER A 152 -3.62 4.51 11.18
C SER A 152 -4.13 3.17 10.65
N TYR A 153 -3.56 2.72 9.52
CA TYR A 153 -3.90 1.43 8.93
C TYR A 153 -2.64 0.64 8.66
N LEU A 154 -2.68 -0.64 9.01
CA LEU A 154 -1.60 -1.60 8.75
C LEU A 154 -2.10 -2.71 7.85
N ALA A 155 -1.33 -3.05 6.83
CA ALA A 155 -1.66 -4.07 5.87
C ALA A 155 -0.40 -4.79 5.36
N GLN A 156 -0.60 -5.84 4.58
CA GLN A 156 0.46 -6.52 3.83
C GLN A 156 0.14 -6.57 2.34
N SER A 157 1.19 -6.60 1.52
CA SER A 157 1.07 -6.93 0.11
C SER A 157 0.73 -8.41 -0.05
N LYS A 158 -0.16 -8.71 -0.98
CA LYS A 158 -0.55 -10.09 -1.31
C LYS A 158 -1.03 -10.13 -2.76
N ARG A 159 -0.68 -11.19 -3.49
CA ARG A 159 -1.24 -11.42 -4.82
C ARG A 159 -2.76 -11.56 -4.72
N SER A 160 -3.50 -10.93 -5.64
CA SER A 160 -4.94 -11.12 -5.75
C SER A 160 -5.29 -12.60 -5.93
N THR A 161 -6.41 -13.00 -5.36
CA THR A 161 -6.98 -14.34 -5.59
C THR A 161 -7.85 -14.39 -6.85
N TYR A 162 -8.19 -13.23 -7.41
CA TYR A 162 -8.98 -13.10 -8.61
C TYR A 162 -8.06 -12.91 -9.82
N VAL A 163 -8.35 -13.65 -10.89
CA VAL A 163 -7.57 -13.64 -12.13
C VAL A 163 -8.09 -12.52 -13.02
N ASP A 164 -7.19 -11.67 -13.48
CA ASP A 164 -7.49 -10.73 -14.55
C ASP A 164 -7.44 -11.49 -15.89
N LYS A 165 -8.61 -11.74 -16.47
CA LYS A 165 -8.72 -12.44 -17.75
C LYS A 165 -8.38 -11.56 -18.96
N ILE A 166 -8.41 -10.23 -18.76
CA ILE A 166 -8.15 -9.24 -19.81
C ILE A 166 -6.64 -9.00 -19.93
N ASP A 167 -5.94 -8.92 -18.79
CA ASP A 167 -4.48 -8.78 -18.76
C ASP A 167 -3.81 -9.77 -17.78
N PRO A 168 -3.60 -11.02 -18.21
CA PRO A 168 -2.95 -12.04 -17.37
C PRO A 168 -1.50 -11.72 -16.99
N GLN A 169 -0.82 -10.81 -17.71
CA GLN A 169 0.57 -10.43 -17.40
C GLN A 169 0.66 -9.48 -16.21
N HIS A 170 -0.38 -8.72 -15.90
CA HIS A 170 -0.46 -7.88 -14.70
C HIS A 170 -0.37 -8.65 -13.38
N ASP A 171 -0.67 -9.93 -13.38
CA ASP A 171 -0.73 -10.77 -12.18
C ASP A 171 0.62 -10.88 -11.43
N ASN A 172 1.74 -10.82 -12.14
CA ASN A 172 3.08 -10.94 -11.53
C ASN A 172 3.58 -9.63 -10.90
N VAL A 173 3.12 -8.49 -11.40
CA VAL A 173 3.53 -7.15 -10.94
C VAL A 173 2.74 -6.74 -9.69
N ARG A 174 1.49 -7.20 -9.55
CA ARG A 174 0.57 -6.83 -8.45
C ARG A 174 0.88 -7.49 -7.10
N ALA A 175 1.87 -8.37 -7.00
CA ALA A 175 2.22 -9.03 -5.74
C ALA A 175 2.96 -8.10 -4.74
N LEU A 176 3.52 -7.01 -5.23
CA LEU A 176 4.21 -6.00 -4.44
C LEU A 176 3.63 -4.61 -4.72
N ILE A 177 3.68 -3.77 -3.69
CA ILE A 177 3.29 -2.37 -3.81
C ILE A 177 4.51 -1.57 -4.25
N VAL A 178 4.38 -0.92 -5.40
CA VAL A 178 5.37 0.00 -5.96
C VAL A 178 4.67 1.34 -6.19
N PRO A 179 5.06 2.42 -5.48
CA PRO A 179 4.43 3.74 -5.65
C PRO A 179 4.47 4.25 -7.09
N GLY A 180 3.34 4.77 -7.58
CA GLY A 180 3.20 5.29 -8.95
C GLY A 180 3.70 6.72 -9.13
N LYS A 181 4.05 7.42 -8.04
CA LYS A 181 4.47 8.84 -8.04
C LYS A 181 3.44 9.77 -8.69
N LYS A 182 2.16 9.48 -8.48
CA LYS A 182 1.07 10.33 -8.94
C LYS A 182 0.78 11.43 -7.93
N LYS A 183 0.25 12.54 -8.42
CA LYS A 183 -0.02 13.74 -7.60
C LYS A 183 -1.07 13.48 -6.52
N TYR A 184 -2.12 12.75 -6.85
CA TYR A 184 -3.24 12.50 -5.94
C TYR A 184 -3.26 11.05 -5.47
N MET A 185 -3.65 10.86 -4.20
CA MET A 185 -3.95 9.56 -3.63
C MET A 185 -5.29 9.60 -2.90
N PHE A 186 -6.12 8.62 -3.19
CA PHE A 186 -7.36 8.35 -2.48
C PHE A 186 -7.20 7.04 -1.71
N VAL A 187 -7.24 7.10 -0.37
CA VAL A 187 -7.02 5.93 0.47
C VAL A 187 -8.14 5.75 1.46
N TYR A 188 -8.58 4.51 1.66
CA TYR A 188 -9.61 4.16 2.63
C TYR A 188 -9.54 2.70 3.05
N PRO A 189 -9.99 2.39 4.30
CA PRO A 189 -10.21 1.02 4.73
C PRO A 189 -11.40 0.44 3.98
N PHE A 190 -11.35 -0.87 3.72
CA PHE A 190 -12.41 -1.55 3.00
C PHE A 190 -12.75 -2.87 3.67
N VAL A 191 -14.06 -3.14 3.85
CA VAL A 191 -14.57 -4.34 4.48
C VAL A 191 -15.73 -4.89 3.65
N LYS A 192 -15.69 -6.18 3.36
CA LYS A 192 -16.79 -6.91 2.71
C LYS A 192 -17.79 -7.44 3.74
N THR A 193 -19.01 -7.72 3.29
CA THR A 193 -20.00 -8.43 4.13
C THR A 193 -19.59 -9.89 4.33
N ARG A 194 -20.15 -10.57 5.35
CA ARG A 194 -19.87 -12.00 5.58
C ARG A 194 -20.40 -12.87 4.44
N GLU A 195 -21.51 -12.49 3.82
CA GLU A 195 -22.10 -13.18 2.67
C GLU A 195 -21.13 -13.28 1.50
N TRP A 196 -20.28 -12.26 1.28
CA TRP A 196 -19.22 -12.31 0.27
C TRP A 196 -18.35 -13.55 0.40
N TYR A 197 -17.91 -13.86 1.62
CA TYR A 197 -17.00 -14.98 1.89
C TYR A 197 -17.68 -16.34 1.83
N LEU A 198 -19.00 -16.37 1.98
CA LEU A 198 -19.82 -17.59 1.87
C LEU A 198 -20.14 -17.96 0.43
N LEU A 199 -19.97 -17.03 -0.53
CA LEU A 199 -20.09 -17.33 -1.95
C LEU A 199 -19.02 -18.34 -2.42
N SER A 200 -19.35 -19.15 -3.43
CA SER A 200 -18.36 -20.01 -4.09
C SER A 200 -17.24 -19.18 -4.73
N LYS A 201 -16.09 -19.80 -4.95
CA LYS A 201 -14.98 -19.11 -5.63
C LYS A 201 -15.36 -18.69 -7.05
N GLN A 202 -16.13 -19.51 -7.77
CA GLN A 202 -16.60 -19.21 -9.13
C GLN A 202 -17.55 -18.02 -9.13
N THR A 203 -18.49 -17.96 -8.20
CA THR A 203 -19.42 -16.82 -8.07
C THR A 203 -18.65 -15.53 -7.80
N ARG A 204 -17.72 -15.55 -6.84
CA ARG A 204 -16.89 -14.37 -6.56
C ARG A 204 -16.03 -13.94 -7.74
N GLN A 205 -15.47 -14.91 -8.50
CA GLN A 205 -14.72 -14.59 -9.70
C GLN A 205 -15.60 -13.92 -10.75
N GLY A 206 -16.84 -14.41 -10.98
CA GLY A 206 -17.76 -13.81 -11.94
C GLY A 206 -18.12 -12.36 -11.58
N ILE A 207 -18.43 -12.10 -10.31
CA ILE A 207 -18.68 -10.74 -9.81
C ILE A 207 -17.45 -9.84 -9.96
N MET A 208 -16.26 -10.39 -9.70
CA MET A 208 -15.01 -9.64 -9.85
C MET A 208 -14.58 -9.45 -11.31
N ASP A 209 -15.02 -10.29 -12.25
CA ASP A 209 -14.77 -10.08 -13.68
C ASP A 209 -15.38 -8.75 -14.15
N GLU A 210 -16.64 -8.45 -13.77
CA GLU A 210 -17.29 -7.16 -14.02
C GLU A 210 -16.52 -6.00 -13.36
N HIS A 211 -16.17 -6.15 -12.09
CA HIS A 211 -15.43 -5.14 -11.34
C HIS A 211 -14.05 -4.83 -11.96
N ILE A 212 -13.34 -5.87 -12.43
CA ILE A 212 -12.04 -5.74 -13.09
C ILE A 212 -12.20 -5.07 -14.45
N GLU A 213 -13.25 -5.42 -15.21
CA GLU A 213 -13.56 -4.80 -16.50
C GLU A 213 -13.76 -3.28 -16.35
N VAL A 214 -14.57 -2.86 -15.37
CA VAL A 214 -14.76 -1.44 -15.06
C VAL A 214 -13.42 -0.79 -14.71
N GLY A 215 -12.62 -1.41 -13.82
CA GLY A 215 -11.32 -0.89 -13.43
C GLY A 215 -10.35 -0.69 -14.60
N ASN A 216 -10.38 -1.58 -15.59
CA ASN A 216 -9.52 -1.50 -16.77
C ASN A 216 -9.91 -0.38 -17.75
N ARG A 217 -11.11 0.21 -17.63
CA ARG A 217 -11.50 1.41 -18.41
C ARG A 217 -10.77 2.67 -17.97
N TYR A 218 -10.18 2.68 -16.76
CA TYR A 218 -9.51 3.84 -16.15
C TYR A 218 -8.01 3.60 -15.93
N PRO A 219 -7.20 3.47 -16.99
CA PRO A 219 -5.77 3.17 -16.87
C PRO A 219 -4.96 4.31 -16.23
N SER A 220 -5.52 5.53 -16.15
CA SER A 220 -4.94 6.68 -15.44
C SER A 220 -4.97 6.51 -13.92
N VAL A 221 -5.81 5.59 -13.39
CA VAL A 221 -5.99 5.34 -11.96
C VAL A 221 -5.27 4.05 -11.57
N LYS A 222 -4.18 4.17 -10.84
CA LYS A 222 -3.43 3.02 -10.34
C LYS A 222 -3.96 2.56 -8.99
N LEU A 223 -4.47 1.33 -8.93
CA LEU A 223 -4.94 0.72 -7.70
C LEU A 223 -3.81 -0.04 -6.97
N ASN A 224 -3.67 0.24 -5.67
CA ASN A 224 -2.84 -0.52 -4.74
C ASN A 224 -3.75 -1.16 -3.68
N THR A 225 -4.12 -2.42 -3.85
CA THR A 225 -4.90 -3.17 -2.86
C THR A 225 -3.95 -3.87 -1.89
N THR A 226 -4.15 -3.63 -0.61
CA THR A 226 -3.41 -4.26 0.49
C THR A 226 -4.34 -4.99 1.43
N TYR A 227 -3.84 -6.00 2.15
CA TYR A 227 -4.61 -6.98 2.90
C TYR A 227 -4.32 -6.87 4.40
N SER A 228 -5.36 -6.76 5.21
CA SER A 228 -5.25 -6.54 6.66
C SER A 228 -5.92 -7.64 7.51
N PHE A 229 -6.39 -8.73 6.91
CA PHE A 229 -7.07 -9.82 7.63
C PHE A 229 -6.28 -10.31 8.85
N GLY A 230 -6.81 -10.08 10.05
CA GLY A 230 -6.17 -10.47 11.31
C GLY A 230 -4.92 -9.66 11.66
N ILE A 231 -4.62 -8.59 10.90
CA ILE A 231 -3.49 -7.68 11.13
C ILE A 231 -4.00 -6.36 11.71
N ASP A 232 -5.17 -5.91 11.25
CA ASP A 232 -5.81 -4.66 11.65
C ASP A 232 -7.34 -4.83 11.59
N ASP A 233 -8.11 -3.81 11.96
CA ASP A 233 -9.57 -3.85 12.09
C ASP A 233 -10.32 -3.99 10.77
N GLN A 234 -9.75 -3.48 9.66
CA GLN A 234 -10.29 -3.63 8.31
C GLN A 234 -9.75 -4.89 7.63
N GLU A 235 -10.38 -5.30 6.54
CA GLU A 235 -9.94 -6.45 5.74
C GLU A 235 -8.93 -6.05 4.66
N PHE A 236 -9.11 -4.84 4.13
CA PHE A 236 -8.23 -4.26 3.11
C PHE A 236 -7.98 -2.78 3.40
N VAL A 237 -6.86 -2.27 2.89
CA VAL A 237 -6.69 -0.86 2.61
C VAL A 237 -6.48 -0.72 1.12
N VAL A 238 -7.32 0.09 0.49
CA VAL A 238 -7.22 0.42 -0.93
C VAL A 238 -6.68 1.83 -1.09
N ALA A 239 -5.68 1.98 -1.96
CA ALA A 239 -5.05 3.26 -2.23
C ALA A 239 -4.96 3.44 -3.75
N PHE A 240 -5.61 4.48 -4.25
CA PHE A 240 -5.65 4.83 -5.67
C PHE A 240 -4.76 6.03 -5.93
N GLU A 241 -3.81 5.87 -6.83
CA GLU A 241 -2.91 6.94 -7.27
C GLU A 241 -3.32 7.42 -8.66
N THR A 242 -3.48 8.72 -8.87
CA THR A 242 -3.79 9.31 -10.17
C THR A 242 -3.31 10.75 -10.28
N ASP A 243 -3.16 11.24 -11.52
CA ASP A 243 -2.99 12.67 -11.83
C ASP A 243 -4.32 13.30 -12.27
N THR A 244 -5.36 12.47 -12.52
CA THR A 244 -6.68 12.85 -13.00
C THR A 244 -7.76 12.43 -11.99
N PRO A 245 -8.06 13.28 -10.97
CA PRO A 245 -9.04 12.95 -9.94
C PRO A 245 -10.46 12.74 -10.48
N ASP A 246 -10.79 13.34 -11.63
CA ASP A 246 -12.09 13.15 -12.30
C ASP A 246 -12.27 11.70 -12.72
N ASP A 247 -11.24 11.07 -13.31
CA ASP A 247 -11.27 9.64 -13.68
C ASP A 247 -11.48 8.74 -12.45
N PHE A 248 -10.94 9.14 -11.29
CA PHE A 248 -11.17 8.39 -10.04
C PHE A 248 -12.61 8.51 -9.56
N LEU A 249 -13.22 9.68 -9.67
CA LEU A 249 -14.62 9.89 -9.32
C LEU A 249 -15.51 9.02 -10.20
N ASP A 250 -15.33 9.06 -11.52
CA ASP A 250 -16.10 8.30 -12.51
C ASP A 250 -15.92 6.79 -12.28
N LEU A 251 -14.68 6.34 -12.08
CA LEU A 251 -14.36 4.94 -11.74
C LEU A 251 -15.16 4.48 -10.51
N VAL A 252 -15.12 5.24 -9.41
CA VAL A 252 -15.81 4.85 -8.18
C VAL A 252 -17.32 4.84 -8.39
N GLN A 253 -17.87 5.80 -9.14
CA GLN A 253 -19.29 5.82 -9.47
C GLN A 253 -19.69 4.55 -10.24
N GLU A 254 -18.97 4.20 -11.31
CA GLU A 254 -19.26 2.98 -12.08
C GLU A 254 -19.09 1.71 -11.22
N LEU A 255 -18.05 1.64 -10.36
CA LEU A 255 -17.87 0.51 -9.45
C LEU A 255 -19.03 0.34 -8.45
N ARG A 256 -19.71 1.44 -8.07
CA ARG A 256 -20.92 1.38 -7.23
C ARG A 256 -22.11 0.74 -7.92
N GLU A 257 -22.15 0.77 -9.25
CA GLU A 257 -23.20 0.19 -10.07
C GLU A 257 -22.97 -1.31 -10.33
N THR A 258 -21.76 -1.85 -10.07
CA THR A 258 -21.45 -3.28 -10.22
C THR A 258 -22.07 -4.12 -9.10
N GLU A 259 -22.32 -5.41 -9.37
CA GLU A 259 -22.81 -6.36 -8.36
C GLU A 259 -21.86 -6.46 -7.16
N GLY A 260 -20.57 -6.28 -7.37
CA GLY A 260 -19.54 -6.30 -6.31
C GLY A 260 -19.76 -5.30 -5.19
N SER A 261 -20.44 -4.18 -5.47
CA SER A 261 -20.76 -3.13 -4.50
C SER A 261 -21.75 -3.58 -3.44
N ARG A 262 -22.69 -4.47 -3.78
CA ARG A 262 -23.69 -5.05 -2.87
C ARG A 262 -23.05 -5.72 -1.63
N TYR A 263 -21.83 -6.21 -1.78
CA TYR A 263 -21.09 -6.89 -0.73
C TYR A 263 -20.11 -5.98 0.01
N THR A 264 -20.22 -4.67 -0.14
CA THR A 264 -19.42 -3.71 0.61
C THR A 264 -20.10 -3.39 1.93
N LEU A 265 -19.46 -3.73 3.06
CA LEU A 265 -19.93 -3.38 4.39
C LEU A 265 -19.47 -1.98 4.80
N ARG A 266 -18.21 -1.64 4.51
CA ARG A 266 -17.60 -0.36 4.88
C ARG A 266 -16.45 -0.01 3.93
N ASP A 267 -16.42 1.25 3.51
CA ASP A 267 -15.38 1.83 2.68
C ASP A 267 -15.08 3.30 3.08
N THR A 268 -15.24 3.58 4.36
CA THR A 268 -15.03 4.89 4.97
C THR A 268 -14.17 4.77 6.25
N PRO A 269 -13.48 5.85 6.66
CA PRO A 269 -13.38 7.18 6.04
C PRO A 269 -12.52 7.18 4.77
N ILE A 270 -12.83 8.06 3.82
CA ILE A 270 -12.04 8.27 2.60
C ILE A 270 -11.13 9.49 2.81
N PHE A 271 -9.85 9.33 2.44
CA PHE A 271 -8.84 10.38 2.52
C PHE A 271 -8.39 10.76 1.12
N THR A 272 -8.61 12.03 0.75
CA THR A 272 -8.04 12.65 -0.44
C THR A 272 -6.74 13.34 -0.07
N CYS A 273 -5.64 12.85 -0.61
CA CYS A 273 -4.29 13.26 -0.25
C CYS A 273 -3.55 13.79 -1.47
N VAL A 274 -2.70 14.79 -1.27
CA VAL A 274 -1.86 15.36 -2.32
C VAL A 274 -0.41 15.07 -2.00
N GLN A 275 0.30 14.37 -2.90
CA GLN A 275 1.73 14.14 -2.71
C GLN A 275 2.47 15.46 -2.62
N THR A 276 3.17 15.68 -1.53
CA THR A 276 3.75 16.98 -1.20
C THR A 276 5.12 16.76 -0.55
N PRO A 277 6.18 17.44 -1.01
CA PRO A 277 7.47 17.44 -0.30
C PRO A 277 7.28 17.91 1.14
N ILE A 278 8.04 17.32 2.06
CA ILE A 278 7.86 17.60 3.51
C ILE A 278 8.04 19.08 3.84
N GLU A 279 8.94 19.76 3.16
CA GLU A 279 9.19 21.19 3.36
C GLU A 279 8.00 22.05 2.94
N GLU A 280 7.34 21.67 1.83
CA GLU A 280 6.15 22.37 1.35
C GLU A 280 4.96 22.09 2.28
N LEU A 281 4.81 20.86 2.73
CA LEU A 281 3.79 20.49 3.70
C LEU A 281 3.94 21.31 5.00
N VAL A 282 5.17 21.47 5.49
CA VAL A 282 5.44 22.30 6.68
C VAL A 282 5.02 23.76 6.44
N ARG A 283 5.28 24.31 5.25
CA ARG A 283 4.80 25.66 4.88
C ARG A 283 3.28 25.80 4.85
N GLN A 284 2.57 24.74 4.51
CA GLN A 284 1.09 24.72 4.57
C GLN A 284 0.55 24.71 6.02
N LEU A 285 1.32 24.13 6.95
CA LEU A 285 0.89 23.96 8.34
C LEU A 285 1.23 25.13 9.24
N VAL A 286 2.36 25.79 9.00
CA VAL A 286 2.89 26.85 9.84
C VAL A 286 3.37 28.03 9.00
N LYS A 287 3.25 29.24 9.58
CA LYS A 287 3.81 30.44 8.98
C LYS A 287 5.33 30.37 9.14
N LEU A 288 6.05 30.40 8.01
CA LEU A 288 7.51 30.47 7.94
C LEU A 288 7.99 31.92 7.92
#